data_7ea3a9d20912b3df8037be3ebcf8e950
#
_entry.id   7ea3a9d20912b3df8037be3ebcf8e950
#
_cell.length_a   1.000
_cell.length_b   1.000
_cell.length_c   1.000
_cell.angle_alpha   90.00
_cell.angle_beta   90.00
_cell.angle_gamma   90.00
#
_symmetry.space_group_name_H-M   'P 1'
#
loop_
_entity.id
_entity.type
_entity.pdbx_description
1 polymer ?
#
loop_
_entity_poly.entity_id
_entity_poly.type
_entity_poly.pdbx_seq_one_letter_code
_entity_poly.pdbx_strand_id
1 'polypeptide(L)'
;ERDESGVFQQIKDWKPDEDEEDPDMDILKQCQKWHEESKQHKIIDALEAIPAEERTPEMDSELARAYNNLADPHKPTCKEMLKKALALLKPHEEYFEDDYYWNFRMGYSYFYLDQEGRALRYFEKALEVRPGDDDTKEFIERCKQGISLPQFWECFRERTENWWETFAEMEAELRQMMDEDKDHTRGAELVAPMEGALNQAFDEISFEMGFNGKKHELILTPEGDKVKLFELVYFQKHAPKEVLEHWNILVGRQPLQNIGLRTEDGWDISGEDVQIWLEEQGENSFAISAYCEKLLPMLREEEGRAWWMLTTLTDQVLGEIPHMRYIDSFDVLEEPKAEPSFLLSQLPDKLREQGLELSTDPEAYLESYLGYKMEPKQDPDADWRLDVMAGSTCCVPLINGYLNADNDFMDDLHADGAVAGFFCYPLDTLREEEGSQKIFDFRDKLEEVLTGGDGSEVLTLTGGA
;
A
#
# COMPACT_ATOMS: atom_id res chain seq x y z
N GLU A 1 2.53 -50.68 29.38
CA GLU A 1 1.48 -51.64 29.72
C GLU A 1 0.45 -50.95 30.61
N ARG A 2 -0.83 -51.18 30.38
CA ARG A 2 -1.92 -50.68 31.23
C ARG A 2 -2.08 -51.62 32.44
N ASP A 3 -2.05 -51.08 33.65
CA ASP A 3 -2.49 -51.81 34.81
C ASP A 3 -4.03 -51.90 34.90
N GLU A 4 -4.52 -52.66 35.83
CA GLU A 4 -5.95 -52.87 36.03
C GLU A 4 -6.73 -51.59 36.38
N SER A 5 -6.06 -50.48 36.71
CA SER A 5 -6.65 -49.17 37.01
C SER A 5 -6.74 -48.25 35.76
N GLY A 6 -6.18 -48.64 34.63
CA GLY A 6 -6.19 -47.86 33.39
C GLY A 6 -5.22 -46.68 33.36
N VAL A 7 -4.32 -46.57 34.34
CA VAL A 7 -3.28 -45.53 34.40
C VAL A 7 -2.04 -45.98 33.64
N PHE A 8 -1.47 -45.09 32.80
CA PHE A 8 -0.21 -45.38 32.15
C PHE A 8 0.91 -45.40 33.19
N GLN A 9 1.60 -46.55 33.38
CA GLN A 9 2.86 -46.57 34.10
C GLN A 9 3.91 -45.83 33.26
N GLN A 10 4.50 -44.78 33.82
CA GLN A 10 5.70 -44.19 33.28
C GLN A 10 6.80 -45.23 33.22
N ILE A 11 7.37 -45.40 32.03
CA ILE A 11 8.58 -46.25 31.86
C ILE A 11 9.69 -45.56 32.63
N LYS A 12 10.05 -46.12 33.79
CA LYS A 12 11.04 -45.57 34.73
C LYS A 12 12.48 -45.52 34.18
N ASP A 13 12.72 -46.12 33.03
CA ASP A 13 14.05 -46.29 32.43
C ASP A 13 14.15 -45.62 31.05
N TRP A 14 13.22 -44.74 30.68
CA TRP A 14 13.41 -43.94 29.45
C TRP A 14 14.46 -42.86 29.77
N LYS A 15 15.71 -43.12 29.40
CA LYS A 15 16.70 -42.10 29.19
C LYS A 15 16.51 -41.60 27.79
N PRO A 16 16.40 -40.25 27.56
CA PRO A 16 16.60 -39.72 26.21
C PRO A 16 17.95 -40.27 25.74
N ASP A 17 18.01 -40.73 24.49
CA ASP A 17 19.30 -40.99 23.86
C ASP A 17 20.13 -39.71 24.02
N GLU A 18 21.16 -39.78 24.83
CA GLU A 18 22.22 -38.76 24.83
C GLU A 18 22.85 -38.97 23.45
N ASP A 19 22.52 -38.09 22.49
CA ASP A 19 23.17 -38.05 21.20
C ASP A 19 24.68 -37.94 21.47
N GLU A 20 25.44 -39.00 21.20
CA GLU A 20 26.90 -38.96 21.18
C GLU A 20 27.27 -37.98 20.05
N GLU A 21 27.48 -36.71 20.40
CA GLU A 21 28.05 -35.72 19.49
C GLU A 21 29.49 -36.15 19.25
N ASP A 22 29.81 -36.44 17.97
CA ASP A 22 31.19 -36.74 17.56
C ASP A 22 32.01 -35.45 17.70
N PRO A 23 32.92 -35.35 18.69
CA PRO A 23 33.63 -34.11 18.98
C PRO A 23 34.60 -33.68 17.86
N ASP A 24 34.89 -34.57 16.88
CA ASP A 24 35.73 -34.28 15.73
C ASP A 24 34.89 -33.94 14.46
N MET A 25 33.56 -33.91 14.56
CA MET A 25 32.71 -33.59 13.41
C MET A 25 32.70 -32.07 13.16
N ASP A 26 32.95 -31.70 11.89
CA ASP A 26 32.75 -30.33 11.40
C ASP A 26 31.33 -29.84 11.73
N ILE A 27 31.20 -28.65 12.33
CA ILE A 27 29.92 -28.07 12.80
C ILE A 27 28.85 -28.04 11.70
N LEU A 28 29.23 -27.78 10.45
CA LEU A 28 28.27 -27.78 9.32
C LEU A 28 27.71 -29.18 9.04
N LYS A 29 28.54 -30.24 9.14
CA LYS A 29 28.07 -31.62 9.03
C LYS A 29 27.15 -31.99 10.19
N GLN A 30 27.48 -31.52 11.38
CA GLN A 30 26.63 -31.71 12.54
C GLN A 30 25.28 -30.99 12.39
N CYS A 31 25.24 -29.77 11.85
CA CYS A 31 24.02 -29.05 11.53
C CYS A 31 23.17 -29.86 10.51
N GLN A 32 23.77 -30.42 9.48
CA GLN A 32 23.06 -31.24 8.50
C GLN A 32 22.40 -32.45 9.17
N LYS A 33 23.13 -33.17 10.06
CA LYS A 33 22.57 -34.29 10.83
C LYS A 33 21.39 -33.85 11.69
N TRP A 34 21.51 -32.71 12.39
CA TRP A 34 20.43 -32.15 13.20
C TRP A 34 19.21 -31.71 12.38
N HIS A 35 19.42 -31.24 11.14
CA HIS A 35 18.29 -30.97 10.23
C HIS A 35 17.55 -32.25 9.86
N GLU A 36 18.26 -33.34 9.52
CA GLU A 36 17.67 -34.64 9.22
C GLU A 36 16.88 -35.22 10.40
N GLU A 37 17.35 -34.96 11.62
CA GLU A 37 16.70 -35.34 12.90
C GLU A 37 15.65 -34.35 13.38
N SER A 38 15.34 -33.28 12.63
CA SER A 38 14.42 -32.18 13.00
C SER A 38 14.78 -31.47 14.33
N LYS A 39 16.08 -31.37 14.64
CA LYS A 39 16.61 -30.78 15.88
C LYS A 39 17.10 -29.33 15.67
N GLN A 40 16.28 -28.46 15.08
CA GLN A 40 16.62 -27.09 14.72
C GLN A 40 17.11 -26.24 15.91
N HIS A 41 16.56 -26.47 17.11
CA HIS A 41 17.02 -25.75 18.31
C HIS A 41 18.49 -26.01 18.64
N LYS A 42 19.00 -27.25 18.41
CA LYS A 42 20.42 -27.55 18.61
C LYS A 42 21.31 -26.79 17.63
N ILE A 43 20.85 -26.57 16.40
CA ILE A 43 21.58 -25.78 15.41
C ILE A 43 21.68 -24.34 15.89
N ILE A 44 20.57 -23.76 16.33
CA ILE A 44 20.52 -22.39 16.85
C ILE A 44 21.45 -22.25 18.05
N ASP A 45 21.30 -23.11 19.06
CA ASP A 45 22.11 -23.07 20.27
C ASP A 45 23.61 -23.17 19.96
N ALA A 46 24.00 -24.05 19.03
CA ALA A 46 25.40 -24.29 18.68
C ALA A 46 26.00 -23.13 17.86
N LEU A 47 25.26 -22.60 16.86
CA LEU A 47 25.77 -21.54 15.99
C LEU A 47 25.67 -20.15 16.64
N GLU A 48 24.69 -19.89 17.48
CA GLU A 48 24.62 -18.64 18.25
C GLU A 48 25.69 -18.56 19.36
N ALA A 49 26.22 -19.70 19.83
CA ALA A 49 27.35 -19.73 20.74
C ALA A 49 28.66 -19.25 20.08
N ILE A 50 28.74 -19.22 18.75
CA ILE A 50 29.87 -18.71 17.99
C ILE A 50 29.64 -17.19 17.78
N PRO A 51 30.60 -16.32 18.14
CA PRO A 51 30.51 -14.89 17.89
C PRO A 51 30.21 -14.59 16.40
N ALA A 52 29.39 -13.58 16.12
CA ALA A 52 28.95 -13.27 14.74
C ALA A 52 30.15 -13.04 13.79
N GLU A 53 31.21 -12.40 14.28
CA GLU A 53 32.45 -12.13 13.55
C GLU A 53 33.30 -13.36 13.26
N GLU A 54 33.02 -14.50 13.90
CA GLU A 54 33.73 -15.77 13.71
C GLU A 54 32.92 -16.76 12.85
N ARG A 55 31.63 -16.47 12.60
CA ARG A 55 30.79 -17.31 11.75
C ARG A 55 31.11 -17.10 10.28
N THR A 56 31.11 -18.22 9.55
CA THR A 56 31.23 -18.17 8.09
C THR A 56 29.87 -17.92 7.42
N PRO A 57 29.83 -17.47 6.15
CA PRO A 57 28.58 -17.34 5.41
C PRO A 57 27.72 -18.61 5.42
N GLU A 58 28.36 -19.80 5.36
CA GLU A 58 27.65 -21.09 5.39
C GLU A 58 27.04 -21.36 6.78
N MET A 59 27.70 -20.96 7.87
CA MET A 59 27.17 -21.06 9.23
C MET A 59 25.94 -20.16 9.41
N ASP A 60 25.99 -18.91 8.94
CA ASP A 60 24.85 -18.01 8.96
C ASP A 60 23.71 -18.53 8.09
N SER A 61 24.00 -19.12 6.94
CA SER A 61 23.00 -19.72 6.05
C SER A 61 22.32 -20.95 6.69
N GLU A 62 23.05 -21.81 7.41
CA GLU A 62 22.45 -22.93 8.14
C GLU A 62 21.67 -22.47 9.38
N LEU A 63 22.12 -21.42 10.07
CA LEU A 63 21.38 -20.81 11.16
C LEU A 63 20.06 -20.19 10.67
N ALA A 64 20.09 -19.48 9.55
CA ALA A 64 18.89 -18.93 8.91
C ALA A 64 17.91 -20.04 8.50
N ARG A 65 18.41 -21.17 7.94
CA ARG A 65 17.58 -22.33 7.65
C ARG A 65 16.89 -22.89 8.90
N ALA A 66 17.60 -22.94 10.02
CA ALA A 66 17.03 -23.42 11.27
C ALA A 66 15.91 -22.50 11.76
N TYR A 67 16.09 -21.17 11.68
CA TYR A 67 15.04 -20.20 11.97
C TYR A 67 13.83 -20.31 11.04
N ASN A 68 14.04 -20.44 9.72
CA ASN A 68 12.97 -20.66 8.75
C ASN A 68 12.17 -21.92 9.04
N ASN A 69 12.84 -23.03 9.41
CA ASN A 69 12.17 -24.29 9.74
C ASN A 69 11.38 -24.26 11.06
N LEU A 70 11.70 -23.34 11.97
CA LEU A 70 10.97 -23.14 13.23
C LEU A 70 9.87 -22.07 13.12
N ALA A 71 9.89 -21.29 12.06
CA ALA A 71 8.87 -20.28 11.82
C ALA A 71 7.53 -20.97 11.50
N ASP A 72 6.66 -21.02 12.49
CA ASP A 72 5.32 -21.60 12.41
C ASP A 72 4.31 -20.46 12.21
N PRO A 73 3.61 -20.38 11.07
CA PRO A 73 2.66 -19.30 10.78
C PRO A 73 1.56 -19.11 11.83
N HIS A 74 1.28 -20.16 12.63
CA HIS A 74 0.27 -20.10 13.69
C HIS A 74 0.80 -19.58 15.03
N LYS A 75 2.08 -19.21 15.10
CA LYS A 75 2.70 -18.71 16.33
C LYS A 75 3.11 -17.23 16.23
N PRO A 76 2.94 -16.45 17.31
CA PRO A 76 3.35 -15.04 17.35
C PRO A 76 4.84 -14.81 17.05
N THR A 77 5.69 -15.83 17.26
CA THR A 77 7.14 -15.77 17.04
C THR A 77 7.54 -16.00 15.58
N CYS A 78 6.61 -16.33 14.69
CA CYS A 78 6.90 -16.64 13.30
C CYS A 78 7.67 -15.51 12.60
N LYS A 79 7.10 -14.30 12.60
CA LYS A 79 7.70 -13.14 11.94
C LYS A 79 9.08 -12.79 12.50
N GLU A 80 9.27 -12.89 13.81
CA GLU A 80 10.57 -12.65 14.44
C GLU A 80 11.63 -13.63 13.93
N MET A 81 11.30 -14.92 13.81
CA MET A 81 12.20 -15.94 13.31
C MET A 81 12.58 -15.71 11.83
N LEU A 82 11.61 -15.37 11.00
CA LEU A 82 11.83 -15.06 9.58
C LEU A 82 12.71 -13.80 9.41
N LYS A 83 12.46 -12.75 10.19
CA LYS A 83 13.30 -11.53 10.18
C LYS A 83 14.73 -11.83 10.64
N LYS A 84 14.92 -12.70 11.62
CA LYS A 84 16.28 -13.18 12.02
C LYS A 84 16.97 -13.95 10.89
N ALA A 85 16.23 -14.82 10.18
CA ALA A 85 16.78 -15.54 9.06
C ALA A 85 17.26 -14.59 7.94
N LEU A 86 16.46 -13.58 7.59
CA LEU A 86 16.84 -12.56 6.60
C LEU A 86 18.06 -11.76 7.05
N ALA A 87 18.12 -11.34 8.31
CA ALA A 87 19.26 -10.59 8.85
C ALA A 87 20.59 -11.38 8.77
N LEU A 88 20.53 -12.70 8.86
CA LEU A 88 21.69 -13.58 8.69
C LEU A 88 22.07 -13.78 7.21
N LEU A 89 21.09 -13.81 6.30
CA LEU A 89 21.34 -14.10 4.89
C LEU A 89 21.79 -12.87 4.08
N LYS A 90 21.15 -11.73 4.29
CA LYS A 90 21.39 -10.49 3.51
C LYS A 90 22.86 -10.07 3.41
N PRO A 91 23.68 -10.10 4.46
CA PRO A 91 25.08 -9.67 4.39
C PRO A 91 25.97 -10.52 3.47
N HIS A 92 25.47 -11.66 3.03
CA HIS A 92 26.23 -12.65 2.24
C HIS A 92 25.71 -12.79 0.80
N GLU A 93 24.93 -11.82 0.31
CA GLU A 93 24.34 -11.86 -1.03
C GLU A 93 25.38 -12.03 -2.13
N GLU A 94 26.45 -11.23 -2.15
CA GLU A 94 27.56 -11.34 -3.10
C GLU A 94 28.23 -12.73 -3.08
N TYR A 95 28.33 -13.33 -1.88
CA TYR A 95 28.94 -14.65 -1.72
C TYR A 95 28.10 -15.78 -2.30
N PHE A 96 26.78 -15.67 -2.26
CA PHE A 96 25.81 -16.68 -2.63
C PHE A 96 24.98 -16.32 -3.90
N GLU A 97 25.42 -15.39 -4.72
CA GLU A 97 24.66 -14.86 -5.87
C GLU A 97 23.99 -15.96 -6.70
N ASP A 98 24.76 -17.04 -7.03
CA ASP A 98 24.30 -18.18 -7.83
C ASP A 98 24.02 -19.44 -6.95
N ASP A 99 23.78 -19.30 -5.65
CA ASP A 99 23.49 -20.44 -4.79
C ASP A 99 21.98 -20.72 -4.71
N TYR A 100 21.58 -21.92 -5.10
CA TYR A 100 20.19 -22.36 -5.04
C TYR A 100 19.61 -22.25 -3.63
N TYR A 101 20.32 -22.78 -2.61
CA TYR A 101 19.77 -22.85 -1.26
C TYR A 101 19.65 -21.50 -0.60
N TRP A 102 20.58 -20.60 -0.85
CA TRP A 102 20.52 -19.26 -0.32
C TRP A 102 19.34 -18.50 -0.92
N ASN A 103 19.22 -18.50 -2.26
CA ASN A 103 18.09 -17.87 -2.94
C ASN A 103 16.74 -18.46 -2.49
N PHE A 104 16.64 -19.80 -2.37
CA PHE A 104 15.42 -20.44 -1.87
C PHE A 104 15.09 -20.02 -0.43
N ARG A 105 16.08 -19.95 0.48
CA ARG A 105 15.88 -19.52 1.86
C ARG A 105 15.45 -18.06 1.97
N MET A 106 16.01 -17.16 1.16
CA MET A 106 15.58 -15.78 1.04
C MET A 106 14.13 -15.70 0.57
N GLY A 107 13.80 -16.37 -0.53
CA GLY A 107 12.43 -16.45 -1.05
C GLY A 107 11.44 -16.99 -0.01
N TYR A 108 11.81 -18.07 0.69
CA TYR A 108 11.00 -18.67 1.74
C TYR A 108 10.69 -17.68 2.89
N SER A 109 11.72 -16.98 3.36
CA SER A 109 11.55 -15.99 4.43
C SER A 109 10.61 -14.85 4.01
N TYR A 110 10.78 -14.31 2.81
CA TYR A 110 9.92 -13.26 2.29
C TYR A 110 8.49 -13.73 2.02
N PHE A 111 8.33 -14.95 1.50
CA PHE A 111 7.00 -15.50 1.24
C PHE A 111 6.15 -15.61 2.51
N TYR A 112 6.72 -16.12 3.60
CA TYR A 112 6.01 -16.23 4.88
C TYR A 112 5.97 -14.91 5.69
N LEU A 113 6.57 -13.83 5.17
CA LEU A 113 6.38 -12.46 5.62
C LEU A 113 5.38 -11.69 4.76
N ASP A 114 4.59 -12.38 3.92
CA ASP A 114 3.62 -11.80 3.00
C ASP A 114 4.22 -10.77 2.02
N GLN A 115 5.45 -11.02 1.58
CA GLN A 115 6.18 -10.22 0.61
C GLN A 115 6.40 -11.03 -0.69
N GLU A 116 5.32 -11.48 -1.31
CA GLU A 116 5.33 -12.39 -2.44
C GLU A 116 6.06 -11.83 -3.66
N GLY A 117 5.94 -10.52 -3.93
CA GLY A 117 6.65 -9.87 -5.02
C GLY A 117 8.18 -9.92 -4.84
N ARG A 118 8.64 -9.81 -3.60
CA ARG A 118 10.05 -9.93 -3.26
C ARG A 118 10.51 -11.39 -3.23
N ALA A 119 9.70 -12.27 -2.67
CA ALA A 119 9.94 -13.70 -2.65
C ALA A 119 10.08 -14.28 -4.06
N LEU A 120 9.24 -13.84 -5.00
CA LEU A 120 9.23 -14.28 -6.38
C LEU A 120 10.60 -14.11 -7.05
N ARG A 121 11.25 -12.95 -6.88
CA ARG A 121 12.59 -12.68 -7.46
C ARG A 121 13.63 -13.70 -7.01
N TYR A 122 13.64 -14.05 -5.73
CA TYR A 122 14.59 -15.02 -5.19
C TYR A 122 14.26 -16.45 -5.62
N PHE A 123 12.99 -16.83 -5.70
CA PHE A 123 12.60 -18.12 -6.22
C PHE A 123 12.89 -18.27 -7.72
N GLU A 124 12.74 -17.23 -8.52
CA GLU A 124 13.13 -17.23 -9.93
C GLU A 124 14.63 -17.44 -10.09
N LYS A 125 15.47 -16.73 -9.32
CA LYS A 125 16.93 -16.96 -9.27
C LYS A 125 17.26 -18.41 -8.85
N ALA A 126 16.58 -18.94 -7.83
CA ALA A 126 16.76 -20.33 -7.42
C ALA A 126 16.40 -21.32 -8.54
N LEU A 127 15.30 -21.06 -9.28
CA LEU A 127 14.87 -21.90 -10.39
C LEU A 127 15.83 -21.84 -11.58
N GLU A 128 16.48 -20.70 -11.85
CA GLU A 128 17.55 -20.60 -12.86
C GLU A 128 18.71 -21.56 -12.56
N VAL A 129 19.09 -21.70 -11.28
CA VAL A 129 20.14 -22.62 -10.84
C VAL A 129 19.67 -24.07 -10.90
N ARG A 130 18.40 -24.35 -10.58
CA ARG A 130 17.77 -25.68 -10.62
C ARG A 130 16.46 -25.70 -11.38
N PRO A 131 16.47 -25.69 -12.72
CA PRO A 131 15.24 -25.57 -13.54
C PRO A 131 14.23 -26.70 -13.36
N GLY A 132 14.67 -27.84 -12.77
CA GLY A 132 13.83 -29.01 -12.54
C GLY A 132 13.15 -29.06 -11.17
N ASP A 133 13.40 -28.10 -10.28
CA ASP A 133 12.91 -28.12 -8.90
C ASP A 133 11.43 -27.80 -8.80
N ASP A 134 10.63 -28.80 -8.39
CA ASP A 134 9.18 -28.67 -8.36
C ASP A 134 8.69 -27.85 -7.15
N ASP A 135 9.41 -27.88 -6.02
CA ASP A 135 9.07 -27.06 -4.84
C ASP A 135 9.23 -25.58 -5.16
N THR A 136 10.32 -25.18 -5.82
CA THR A 136 10.55 -23.80 -6.25
C THR A 136 9.48 -23.32 -7.23
N LYS A 137 9.07 -24.17 -8.19
CA LYS A 137 7.98 -23.84 -9.12
C LYS A 137 6.65 -23.61 -8.40
N GLU A 138 6.35 -24.46 -7.41
CA GLU A 138 5.14 -24.31 -6.60
C GLU A 138 5.15 -22.96 -5.88
N PHE A 139 6.27 -22.59 -5.25
CA PHE A 139 6.38 -21.27 -4.59
C PHE A 139 6.25 -20.12 -5.59
N ILE A 140 6.82 -20.18 -6.77
CA ILE A 140 6.65 -19.17 -7.82
C ILE A 140 5.17 -19.00 -8.18
N GLU A 141 4.43 -20.10 -8.39
CA GLU A 141 2.99 -20.02 -8.70
C GLU A 141 2.18 -19.45 -7.52
N ARG A 142 2.54 -19.80 -6.28
CA ARG A 142 1.90 -19.24 -5.08
C ARG A 142 2.20 -17.75 -4.91
N CYS A 143 3.43 -17.31 -5.18
CA CYS A 143 3.78 -15.89 -5.19
C CYS A 143 2.94 -15.12 -6.23
N LYS A 144 2.86 -15.61 -7.47
CA LYS A 144 2.05 -14.99 -8.53
C LYS A 144 0.57 -14.91 -8.15
N GLN A 145 0.05 -15.95 -7.51
CA GLN A 145 -1.32 -15.95 -7.01
C GLN A 145 -1.49 -14.93 -5.87
N GLY A 146 -0.56 -14.88 -4.91
CA GLY A 146 -0.57 -13.89 -3.81
C GLY A 146 -0.50 -12.45 -4.32
N ILE A 147 0.36 -12.17 -5.29
CA ILE A 147 0.46 -10.86 -5.96
C ILE A 147 -0.86 -10.47 -6.64
N SER A 148 -1.58 -11.44 -7.23
CA SER A 148 -2.85 -11.16 -7.92
C SER A 148 -4.03 -10.98 -6.96
N LEU A 149 -3.91 -11.48 -5.74
CA LEU A 149 -4.95 -11.42 -4.69
C LEU A 149 -4.29 -11.07 -3.34
N PRO A 150 -3.76 -9.87 -3.16
CA PRO A 150 -3.01 -9.51 -1.98
C PRO A 150 -3.90 -9.60 -0.73
N GLN A 151 -3.39 -10.29 0.31
CA GLN A 151 -3.96 -10.34 1.65
C GLN A 151 -2.91 -9.81 2.62
N PHE A 152 -3.19 -8.66 3.22
CA PHE A 152 -2.26 -8.02 4.13
C PHE A 152 -2.45 -8.52 5.56
N TRP A 153 -1.39 -9.04 6.17
CA TRP A 153 -1.32 -9.40 7.59
C TRP A 153 -0.63 -8.31 8.42
N GLU A 154 0.15 -7.46 7.74
CA GLU A 154 0.88 -6.35 8.35
C GLU A 154 0.07 -5.07 8.18
N CYS A 155 0.19 -4.16 9.15
CA CYS A 155 -0.42 -2.85 9.07
C CYS A 155 0.23 -2.02 7.94
N PHE A 156 -0.46 -0.98 7.49
CA PHE A 156 0.00 -0.18 6.34
C PHE A 156 1.37 0.46 6.57
N ARG A 157 1.68 0.85 7.81
CA ARG A 157 3.00 1.38 8.17
C ARG A 157 4.11 0.36 7.91
N GLU A 158 3.97 -0.88 8.39
CA GLU A 158 4.96 -1.93 8.17
C GLU A 158 5.09 -2.26 6.67
N ARG A 159 3.98 -2.30 5.94
CA ARG A 159 3.98 -2.52 4.48
C ARG A 159 4.72 -1.40 3.75
N THR A 160 4.53 -0.15 4.15
CA THR A 160 5.22 1.03 3.61
C THR A 160 6.73 0.94 3.84
N GLU A 161 7.17 0.61 5.07
CA GLU A 161 8.58 0.43 5.41
C GLU A 161 9.22 -0.67 4.55
N ASN A 162 8.57 -1.83 4.46
CA ASN A 162 9.04 -2.97 3.67
C ASN A 162 9.13 -2.63 2.17
N TRP A 163 8.17 -1.86 1.66
CA TRP A 163 8.18 -1.42 0.26
C TRP A 163 9.35 -0.48 -0.03
N TRP A 164 9.59 0.49 0.84
CA TRP A 164 10.71 1.43 0.64
C TRP A 164 12.06 0.73 0.68
N GLU A 165 12.24 -0.28 1.53
CA GLU A 165 13.43 -1.14 1.49
C GLU A 165 13.56 -1.85 0.14
N THR A 166 12.47 -2.45 -0.34
CA THR A 166 12.45 -3.15 -1.65
C THR A 166 12.75 -2.20 -2.80
N PHE A 167 12.16 -1.01 -2.81
CA PHE A 167 12.39 -0.03 -3.85
C PHE A 167 13.83 0.49 -3.85
N ALA A 168 14.42 0.71 -2.68
CA ALA A 168 15.82 1.13 -2.56
C ALA A 168 16.80 0.09 -3.14
N GLU A 169 16.46 -1.20 -3.09
CA GLU A 169 17.26 -2.27 -3.70
C GLU A 169 17.15 -2.31 -5.23
N MET A 170 16.02 -1.89 -5.81
CA MET A 170 15.74 -2.02 -7.25
C MET A 170 15.81 -0.70 -8.03
N GLU A 171 15.78 0.47 -7.36
CA GLU A 171 15.62 1.77 -7.99
C GLU A 171 16.75 2.11 -8.99
N ALA A 172 17.98 1.69 -8.68
CA ALA A 172 19.13 1.98 -9.54
C ALA A 172 19.05 1.25 -10.89
N GLU A 173 18.58 -0.01 -10.86
CA GLU A 173 18.35 -0.82 -12.07
C GLU A 173 17.19 -0.24 -12.89
N LEU A 174 16.09 0.14 -12.23
CA LEU A 174 14.96 0.78 -12.91
C LEU A 174 15.38 2.08 -13.61
N ARG A 175 16.14 2.95 -12.93
CA ARG A 175 16.65 4.17 -13.54
C ARG A 175 17.53 3.89 -14.75
N GLN A 176 18.43 2.91 -14.65
CA GLN A 176 19.27 2.51 -15.78
C GLN A 176 18.41 2.03 -16.95
N MET A 177 17.42 1.19 -16.73
CA MET A 177 16.51 0.72 -17.77
C MET A 177 15.73 1.87 -18.41
N MET A 178 15.23 2.82 -17.62
CA MET A 178 14.52 4.02 -18.13
C MET A 178 15.44 4.90 -18.96
N ASP A 179 16.70 5.10 -18.53
CA ASP A 179 17.69 5.91 -19.25
C ASP A 179 18.13 5.25 -20.57
N GLU A 180 18.13 3.94 -20.66
CA GLU A 180 18.47 3.15 -21.85
C GLU A 180 17.30 3.07 -22.84
N ASP A 181 16.05 3.09 -22.39
CA ASP A 181 14.83 2.93 -23.20
C ASP A 181 14.42 4.24 -23.89
N LYS A 182 15.27 4.73 -24.77
CA LYS A 182 15.03 6.00 -25.51
C LYS A 182 13.85 5.96 -26.47
N ASP A 183 13.48 4.78 -26.91
CA ASP A 183 12.39 4.55 -27.87
C ASP A 183 11.08 4.19 -27.19
N HIS A 184 11.07 4.14 -25.85
CA HIS A 184 9.91 3.79 -25.00
C HIS A 184 9.26 2.46 -25.38
N THR A 185 10.07 1.44 -25.66
CA THR A 185 9.63 0.11 -26.10
C THR A 185 9.67 -0.94 -24.98
N ARG A 186 10.31 -0.62 -23.84
CA ARG A 186 10.50 -1.55 -22.70
C ARG A 186 9.49 -1.33 -21.58
N GLY A 187 8.38 -0.67 -21.85
CA GLY A 187 7.37 -0.35 -20.83
C GLY A 187 6.93 -1.55 -19.99
N ALA A 188 6.68 -2.71 -20.60
CA ALA A 188 6.30 -3.92 -19.88
C ALA A 188 7.41 -4.45 -18.93
N GLU A 189 8.68 -4.30 -19.31
CA GLU A 189 9.83 -4.69 -18.48
C GLU A 189 10.00 -3.77 -17.26
N LEU A 190 9.55 -2.52 -17.35
CA LEU A 190 9.58 -1.53 -16.27
C LEU A 190 8.36 -1.63 -15.36
N VAL A 191 7.19 -1.84 -15.95
CA VAL A 191 5.91 -1.87 -15.22
C VAL A 191 5.82 -3.10 -14.32
N ALA A 192 6.14 -4.30 -14.81
CA ALA A 192 5.95 -5.53 -14.06
C ALA A 192 6.73 -5.60 -12.73
N PRO A 193 8.04 -5.23 -12.65
CA PRO A 193 8.74 -5.18 -11.36
C PRO A 193 8.16 -4.14 -10.40
N MET A 194 7.73 -2.98 -10.91
CA MET A 194 7.14 -1.92 -10.10
C MET A 194 5.77 -2.34 -9.55
N GLU A 195 4.92 -2.91 -10.38
CA GLU A 195 3.61 -3.44 -9.98
C GLU A 195 3.77 -4.54 -8.91
N GLY A 196 4.68 -5.49 -9.14
CA GLY A 196 4.98 -6.53 -8.15
C GLY A 196 5.52 -5.98 -6.83
N ALA A 197 6.26 -4.88 -6.86
CA ALA A 197 6.70 -4.20 -5.64
C ALA A 197 5.53 -3.45 -4.98
N LEU A 198 4.74 -2.66 -5.71
CA LEU A 198 3.62 -1.89 -5.17
C LEU A 198 2.54 -2.75 -4.52
N ASN A 199 2.33 -3.96 -5.02
CA ASN A 199 1.41 -4.93 -4.43
C ASN A 199 1.83 -5.42 -3.03
N GLN A 200 3.02 -5.10 -2.55
CA GLN A 200 3.40 -5.32 -1.15
C GLN A 200 2.73 -4.32 -0.19
N ALA A 201 2.45 -3.11 -0.65
CA ALA A 201 1.88 -2.05 0.17
C ALA A 201 0.39 -1.80 -0.12
N PHE A 202 -0.04 -1.97 -1.37
CA PHE A 202 -1.38 -1.61 -1.84
C PHE A 202 -2.08 -2.81 -2.46
N ASP A 203 -3.39 -2.92 -2.28
CA ASP A 203 -4.22 -3.94 -2.91
C ASP A 203 -4.33 -3.68 -4.43
N GLU A 204 -4.68 -2.45 -4.79
CA GLU A 204 -4.68 -1.98 -6.17
C GLU A 204 -4.23 -0.52 -6.20
N ILE A 205 -3.22 -0.23 -6.99
CA ILE A 205 -2.72 1.13 -7.17
C ILE A 205 -2.33 1.39 -8.62
N SER A 206 -2.83 2.47 -9.17
CA SER A 206 -2.40 2.98 -10.47
C SER A 206 -1.17 3.87 -10.30
N PHE A 207 -0.22 3.73 -11.19
CA PHE A 207 1.02 4.52 -11.16
C PHE A 207 1.52 4.86 -12.55
N GLU A 208 2.32 5.90 -12.62
CA GLU A 208 3.03 6.31 -13.83
C GLU A 208 4.51 6.52 -13.49
N MET A 209 5.39 6.20 -14.43
CA MET A 209 6.83 6.48 -14.31
C MET A 209 7.27 7.42 -15.41
N GLY A 210 8.12 8.39 -15.06
CA GLY A 210 8.59 9.39 -16.00
C GLY A 210 9.95 9.98 -15.64
N PHE A 211 10.37 10.97 -16.43
CA PHE A 211 11.58 11.75 -16.19
C PHE A 211 11.33 13.22 -16.52
N ASN A 212 11.54 14.13 -15.56
CA ASN A 212 11.27 15.56 -15.74
C ASN A 212 12.47 16.36 -16.25
N GLY A 213 13.50 15.70 -16.73
CA GLY A 213 14.76 16.33 -17.19
C GLY A 213 15.82 16.49 -16.09
N LYS A 214 15.50 16.15 -14.84
CA LYS A 214 16.43 16.21 -13.70
C LYS A 214 16.38 14.95 -12.84
N LYS A 215 15.19 14.48 -12.49
CA LYS A 215 14.95 13.29 -11.67
C LYS A 215 13.95 12.39 -12.36
N HIS A 216 14.03 11.11 -12.07
CA HIS A 216 12.98 10.16 -12.38
C HIS A 216 11.75 10.47 -11.52
N GLU A 217 10.57 10.14 -12.00
CA GLU A 217 9.32 10.39 -11.31
C GLU A 217 8.53 9.10 -11.17
N LEU A 218 8.04 8.87 -9.95
CA LEU A 218 7.00 7.91 -9.65
C LEU A 218 5.76 8.70 -9.24
N ILE A 219 4.70 8.59 -10.02
CA ILE A 219 3.43 9.25 -9.79
C ILE A 219 2.45 8.17 -9.36
N LEU A 220 1.94 8.28 -8.15
CA LEU A 220 0.95 7.36 -7.57
C LEU A 220 -0.41 8.04 -7.65
N THR A 221 -1.39 7.37 -8.27
CA THR A 221 -2.69 8.00 -8.56
C THR A 221 -3.79 7.41 -7.68
N PRO A 222 -4.51 8.23 -6.92
CA PRO A 222 -5.63 7.79 -6.09
C PRO A 222 -6.88 7.42 -6.91
N GLU A 223 -6.93 7.74 -8.21
CA GLU A 223 -8.07 7.45 -9.10
C GLU A 223 -9.41 7.97 -8.54
N GLY A 224 -9.39 9.16 -7.93
CA GLY A 224 -10.58 9.77 -7.32
C GLY A 224 -10.91 9.27 -5.91
N ASP A 225 -10.19 8.30 -5.37
CA ASP A 225 -10.44 7.76 -4.02
C ASP A 225 -9.68 8.55 -2.96
N LYS A 226 -10.43 9.25 -2.09
CA LYS A 226 -9.86 10.02 -0.99
C LYS A 226 -9.27 9.14 0.11
N VAL A 227 -9.71 7.89 0.27
CA VAL A 227 -9.09 6.95 1.22
C VAL A 227 -7.70 6.57 0.73
N LYS A 228 -7.57 6.18 -0.53
CA LYS A 228 -6.25 5.94 -1.15
C LYS A 228 -5.34 7.17 -1.08
N LEU A 229 -5.89 8.37 -1.19
CA LEU A 229 -5.11 9.60 -1.07
C LEU A 229 -4.41 9.71 0.28
N PHE A 230 -5.04 9.34 1.40
CA PHE A 230 -4.41 9.28 2.72
C PHE A 230 -3.21 8.32 2.73
N GLU A 231 -3.42 7.12 2.23
CA GLU A 231 -2.37 6.11 2.14
C GLU A 231 -1.19 6.60 1.30
N LEU A 232 -1.47 7.19 0.13
CA LEU A 232 -0.43 7.68 -0.78
C LEU A 232 0.37 8.86 -0.20
N VAL A 233 -0.28 9.77 0.53
CA VAL A 233 0.42 10.88 1.21
C VAL A 233 1.29 10.37 2.34
N TYR A 234 0.79 9.43 3.15
CA TYR A 234 1.58 8.77 4.17
C TYR A 234 2.81 8.08 3.56
N PHE A 235 2.58 7.27 2.53
CA PHE A 235 3.61 6.56 1.79
C PHE A 235 4.69 7.49 1.22
N GLN A 236 4.30 8.57 0.55
CA GLN A 236 5.20 9.59 0.02
C GLN A 236 6.08 10.23 1.10
N LYS A 237 5.50 10.55 2.27
CA LYS A 237 6.21 11.18 3.39
C LYS A 237 7.29 10.30 4.00
N HIS A 238 7.16 8.98 3.86
CA HIS A 238 8.11 7.99 4.38
C HIS A 238 9.17 7.59 3.36
N ALA A 239 9.22 8.25 2.21
CA ALA A 239 10.25 8.00 1.20
C ALA A 239 11.66 8.26 1.75
N PRO A 240 12.61 7.31 1.64
CA PRO A 240 13.98 7.48 2.08
C PRO A 240 14.68 8.64 1.37
N LYS A 241 15.56 9.34 2.09
CA LYS A 241 16.29 10.49 1.53
C LYS A 241 17.16 10.10 0.34
N GLU A 242 17.74 8.92 0.39
CA GLU A 242 18.58 8.34 -0.66
C GLU A 242 17.79 8.16 -1.96
N VAL A 243 16.56 7.66 -1.86
CA VAL A 243 15.63 7.55 -3.00
C VAL A 243 15.29 8.93 -3.55
N LEU A 244 14.99 9.88 -2.66
CA LEU A 244 14.62 11.25 -3.03
C LEU A 244 15.77 12.05 -3.68
N GLU A 245 17.02 11.59 -3.60
CA GLU A 245 18.12 12.18 -4.38
C GLU A 245 17.93 11.98 -5.87
N HIS A 246 17.34 10.87 -6.28
CA HIS A 246 17.20 10.45 -7.68
C HIS A 246 15.76 10.49 -8.19
N TRP A 247 14.78 10.34 -7.31
CA TRP A 247 13.37 10.26 -7.63
C TRP A 247 12.57 11.43 -7.08
N ASN A 248 11.54 11.84 -7.80
CA ASN A 248 10.41 12.59 -7.27
C ASN A 248 9.26 11.59 -7.08
N ILE A 249 8.74 11.51 -5.87
CA ILE A 249 7.56 10.73 -5.56
C ILE A 249 6.38 11.68 -5.51
N LEU A 250 5.44 11.54 -6.42
CA LEU A 250 4.31 12.43 -6.60
C LEU A 250 3.01 11.70 -6.30
N VAL A 251 2.08 12.38 -5.66
CA VAL A 251 0.73 11.88 -5.39
C VAL A 251 -0.25 12.65 -6.27
N GLY A 252 -0.97 11.90 -7.10
CA GLY A 252 -1.85 12.43 -8.13
C GLY A 252 -1.10 12.88 -9.39
N ARG A 253 -1.76 12.75 -10.52
CA ARG A 253 -1.29 13.25 -11.82
C ARG A 253 -1.08 14.75 -11.76
N GLN A 254 0.03 15.21 -12.28
CA GLN A 254 0.37 16.64 -12.33
C GLN A 254 -0.12 17.27 -13.65
N PRO A 255 -0.50 18.55 -13.65
CA PRO A 255 -0.90 19.20 -14.88
C PRO A 255 0.25 19.25 -15.89
N LEU A 256 -0.01 18.87 -17.12
CA LEU A 256 0.96 18.80 -18.21
C LEU A 256 0.90 20.03 -19.11
N GLN A 257 2.02 20.39 -19.74
CA GLN A 257 2.07 21.45 -20.75
C GLN A 257 1.54 20.97 -22.11
N ASN A 258 1.83 19.71 -22.46
CA ASN A 258 1.36 19.08 -23.69
C ASN A 258 0.26 18.07 -23.32
N ILE A 259 -0.97 18.53 -23.37
CA ILE A 259 -2.13 17.75 -22.98
C ILE A 259 -2.53 16.83 -24.14
N GLY A 260 -2.37 15.55 -23.97
CA GLY A 260 -2.75 14.57 -24.96
C GLY A 260 -2.59 13.14 -24.44
N LEU A 261 -3.51 12.29 -24.86
CA LEU A 261 -3.53 10.88 -24.50
C LEU A 261 -3.53 10.02 -25.75
N ARG A 262 -2.57 9.13 -25.86
CA ARG A 262 -2.44 8.15 -26.94
C ARG A 262 -2.53 6.74 -26.37
N THR A 263 -3.24 5.88 -27.10
CA THR A 263 -3.29 4.46 -26.78
C THR A 263 -2.56 3.64 -27.86
N GLU A 264 -2.12 2.44 -27.50
CA GLU A 264 -1.39 1.54 -28.42
C GLU A 264 -2.22 1.16 -29.66
N ASP A 265 -3.55 1.06 -29.52
CA ASP A 265 -4.49 0.76 -30.60
C ASP A 265 -4.85 1.97 -31.48
N GLY A 266 -4.18 3.12 -31.24
CA GLY A 266 -4.15 4.26 -32.17
C GLY A 266 -5.13 5.39 -31.85
N TRP A 267 -5.78 5.40 -30.70
CA TRP A 267 -6.55 6.56 -30.26
C TRP A 267 -5.59 7.69 -29.86
N ASP A 268 -5.92 8.92 -30.31
CA ASP A 268 -5.12 10.11 -30.05
C ASP A 268 -6.06 11.31 -29.84
N ILE A 269 -6.15 11.77 -28.60
CA ILE A 269 -6.96 12.92 -28.19
C ILE A 269 -6.15 13.93 -27.41
N SER A 270 -6.57 15.19 -27.47
CA SER A 270 -5.98 16.30 -26.74
C SER A 270 -7.04 17.15 -26.06
N GLY A 271 -6.62 18.05 -25.17
CA GLY A 271 -7.53 18.99 -24.53
C GLY A 271 -8.28 19.93 -25.52
N GLU A 272 -7.75 20.09 -26.75
CA GLU A 272 -8.38 20.87 -27.83
C GLU A 272 -9.47 20.09 -28.60
N ASP A 273 -9.55 18.77 -28.40
CA ASP A 273 -10.55 17.94 -29.06
C ASP A 273 -11.83 17.78 -28.21
N VAL A 274 -11.81 18.23 -26.95
CA VAL A 274 -12.88 18.04 -25.98
C VAL A 274 -13.58 19.34 -25.70
N GLN A 275 -14.89 19.39 -25.97
CA GLN A 275 -15.79 20.47 -25.57
C GLN A 275 -16.38 20.15 -24.21
N ILE A 276 -16.42 21.12 -23.31
CA ILE A 276 -16.99 20.96 -21.98
C ILE A 276 -18.00 22.07 -21.65
N TRP A 277 -18.94 21.70 -20.79
CA TRP A 277 -19.89 22.57 -20.08
C TRP A 277 -19.65 22.40 -18.60
N LEU A 278 -19.47 23.51 -17.90
CA LEU A 278 -19.23 23.57 -16.48
C LEU A 278 -20.48 24.12 -15.79
N GLU A 279 -21.04 23.36 -14.85
CA GLU A 279 -22.24 23.72 -14.11
C GLU A 279 -21.88 23.75 -12.60
N GLU A 280 -22.16 24.87 -11.92
CA GLU A 280 -21.97 25.00 -10.49
C GLU A 280 -23.02 24.14 -9.76
N GLN A 281 -22.57 23.25 -8.86
CA GLN A 281 -23.41 22.36 -8.06
C GLN A 281 -23.52 22.82 -6.60
N GLY A 282 -22.54 23.56 -6.11
CA GLY A 282 -22.44 24.03 -4.74
C GLY A 282 -21.26 24.99 -4.56
N GLU A 283 -20.95 25.32 -3.33
CA GLU A 283 -19.80 26.18 -3.03
C GLU A 283 -18.50 25.45 -3.43
N ASN A 284 -17.82 25.99 -4.43
CA ASN A 284 -16.58 25.44 -5.00
C ASN A 284 -16.72 24.00 -5.57
N SER A 285 -17.89 23.63 -6.04
CA SER A 285 -18.20 22.30 -6.56
C SER A 285 -18.86 22.42 -7.92
N PHE A 286 -18.41 21.65 -8.90
CA PHE A 286 -18.82 21.75 -10.29
C PHE A 286 -19.11 20.39 -10.90
N ALA A 287 -20.08 20.35 -11.83
CA ALA A 287 -20.30 19.26 -12.73
C ALA A 287 -19.68 19.57 -14.09
N ILE A 288 -19.01 18.58 -14.71
CA ILE A 288 -18.53 18.66 -16.08
C ILE A 288 -19.38 17.75 -16.96
N SER A 289 -19.83 18.29 -18.10
CA SER A 289 -20.30 17.48 -19.22
C SER A 289 -19.28 17.61 -20.35
N ALA A 290 -18.74 16.50 -20.83
CA ALA A 290 -17.69 16.45 -21.85
C ALA A 290 -18.19 15.82 -23.16
N TYR A 291 -17.85 16.41 -24.29
CA TYR A 291 -18.11 15.88 -25.60
C TYR A 291 -16.83 15.84 -26.43
N CYS A 292 -16.52 14.67 -26.99
CA CYS A 292 -15.38 14.47 -27.90
C CYS A 292 -15.83 13.68 -29.13
N GLU A 293 -15.91 14.32 -30.27
CA GLU A 293 -16.35 13.68 -31.54
C GLU A 293 -15.43 12.49 -31.89
N LYS A 294 -14.15 12.57 -31.64
CA LYS A 294 -13.19 11.51 -31.90
C LYS A 294 -13.48 10.23 -31.11
N LEU A 295 -14.02 10.35 -29.89
CA LEU A 295 -14.29 9.22 -29.01
C LEU A 295 -15.69 8.61 -29.17
N LEU A 296 -16.57 9.16 -30.00
CA LEU A 296 -17.91 8.62 -30.19
C LEU A 296 -17.97 7.13 -30.58
N PRO A 297 -17.07 6.61 -31.44
CA PRO A 297 -17.07 5.18 -31.72
C PRO A 297 -16.76 4.34 -30.47
N MET A 298 -15.74 4.76 -29.67
CA MET A 298 -15.35 4.10 -28.42
C MET A 298 -16.48 4.21 -27.37
N LEU A 299 -17.10 5.36 -27.23
CA LEU A 299 -18.20 5.58 -26.28
C LEU A 299 -19.35 4.59 -26.48
N ARG A 300 -19.60 4.16 -27.71
CA ARG A 300 -20.68 3.21 -28.06
C ARG A 300 -20.31 1.75 -27.87
N GLU A 301 -19.03 1.41 -27.95
CA GLU A 301 -18.56 0.03 -27.90
C GLU A 301 -17.89 -0.29 -26.53
N GLU A 302 -17.17 0.67 -25.96
CA GLU A 302 -16.38 0.55 -24.74
C GLU A 302 -16.53 1.82 -23.87
N GLU A 303 -17.76 2.11 -23.41
CA GLU A 303 -18.12 3.34 -22.67
C GLU A 303 -17.13 3.66 -21.53
N GLY A 304 -16.81 2.67 -20.70
CA GLY A 304 -15.89 2.84 -19.56
C GLY A 304 -14.50 3.31 -19.98
N ARG A 305 -14.02 2.88 -21.14
CA ARG A 305 -12.71 3.31 -21.67
C ARG A 305 -12.76 4.77 -22.16
N ALA A 306 -13.84 5.18 -22.79
CA ALA A 306 -14.01 6.58 -23.19
C ALA A 306 -14.06 7.51 -21.96
N TRP A 307 -14.74 7.09 -20.91
CA TRP A 307 -14.76 7.77 -19.62
C TRP A 307 -13.35 7.89 -19.04
N TRP A 308 -12.64 6.79 -18.94
CA TRP A 308 -11.26 6.77 -18.44
C TRP A 308 -10.34 7.71 -19.23
N MET A 309 -10.42 7.72 -20.55
CA MET A 309 -9.62 8.63 -21.38
C MET A 309 -9.94 10.10 -21.09
N LEU A 310 -11.21 10.46 -20.93
CA LEU A 310 -11.61 11.84 -20.70
C LEU A 310 -11.32 12.31 -19.28
N THR A 311 -11.47 11.46 -18.27
CA THR A 311 -11.10 11.78 -16.88
C THR A 311 -9.60 11.91 -16.74
N THR A 312 -8.81 10.98 -17.29
CA THR A 312 -7.34 11.05 -17.31
C THR A 312 -6.84 12.31 -18.03
N LEU A 313 -7.47 12.67 -19.16
CA LEU A 313 -7.14 13.91 -19.86
C LEU A 313 -7.47 15.16 -19.02
N THR A 314 -8.55 15.11 -18.23
CA THR A 314 -8.90 16.18 -17.29
C THR A 314 -7.87 16.31 -16.17
N ASP A 315 -7.35 15.18 -15.65
CA ASP A 315 -6.24 15.17 -14.70
C ASP A 315 -4.97 15.79 -15.29
N GLN A 316 -4.68 15.51 -16.56
CA GLN A 316 -3.54 16.14 -17.26
C GLN A 316 -3.71 17.66 -17.44
N VAL A 317 -4.95 18.13 -17.51
CA VAL A 317 -5.27 19.57 -17.66
C VAL A 317 -5.22 20.29 -16.31
N LEU A 318 -5.86 19.73 -15.29
CA LEU A 318 -6.02 20.36 -13.98
C LEU A 318 -4.96 19.96 -12.96
N GLY A 319 -4.44 18.76 -13.07
CA GLY A 319 -3.92 17.97 -11.97
C GLY A 319 -5.04 17.17 -11.28
N GLU A 320 -4.73 15.95 -10.85
CA GLU A 320 -5.73 15.05 -10.26
C GLU A 320 -6.29 15.59 -8.94
N ILE A 321 -5.47 16.21 -8.11
CA ILE A 321 -5.91 16.78 -6.83
C ILE A 321 -6.95 17.90 -7.02
N PRO A 322 -6.75 18.92 -7.89
CA PRO A 322 -7.79 19.89 -8.19
C PRO A 322 -9.04 19.27 -8.85
N HIS A 323 -8.86 18.23 -9.69
CA HIS A 323 -10.00 17.49 -10.25
C HIS A 323 -10.84 16.87 -9.15
N MET A 324 -10.25 16.07 -8.27
CA MET A 324 -10.92 15.48 -7.10
C MET A 324 -11.59 16.50 -6.18
N ARG A 325 -10.98 17.68 -6.05
CA ARG A 325 -11.43 18.71 -5.11
C ARG A 325 -12.62 19.51 -5.61
N TYR A 326 -12.70 19.78 -6.90
CA TYR A 326 -13.64 20.74 -7.46
C TYR A 326 -14.65 20.15 -8.41
N ILE A 327 -14.44 18.93 -8.91
CA ILE A 327 -15.35 18.28 -9.87
C ILE A 327 -16.05 17.11 -9.20
N ASP A 328 -17.31 17.32 -8.83
CA ASP A 328 -18.11 16.30 -8.14
C ASP A 328 -18.79 15.32 -9.09
N SER A 329 -19.04 15.71 -10.33
CA SER A 329 -19.64 14.85 -11.32
C SER A 329 -19.08 15.09 -12.71
N PHE A 330 -19.01 14.02 -13.49
CA PHE A 330 -18.46 14.02 -14.83
C PHE A 330 -19.38 13.22 -15.76
N ASP A 331 -19.91 13.83 -16.81
CA ASP A 331 -20.77 13.19 -17.80
C ASP A 331 -20.10 13.19 -19.15
N VAL A 332 -20.20 12.08 -19.89
CA VAL A 332 -19.75 11.97 -21.28
C VAL A 332 -20.94 11.96 -22.20
N LEU A 333 -20.97 12.90 -23.15
CA LEU A 333 -22.09 13.14 -24.02
C LEU A 333 -21.91 12.50 -25.40
N GLU A 334 -22.99 11.90 -25.96
CA GLU A 334 -23.01 11.46 -27.35
C GLU A 334 -23.29 12.61 -28.36
N GLU A 335 -23.90 13.69 -27.90
CA GLU A 335 -24.20 14.88 -28.69
C GLU A 335 -23.86 16.16 -27.89
N PRO A 336 -23.35 17.21 -28.55
CA PRO A 336 -23.04 18.45 -27.86
C PRO A 336 -24.34 19.15 -27.38
N LYS A 337 -24.24 19.82 -26.21
CA LYS A 337 -25.32 20.67 -25.68
C LYS A 337 -25.49 21.91 -26.59
N ALA A 338 -26.70 22.50 -26.56
CA ALA A 338 -26.99 23.71 -27.31
C ALA A 338 -26.38 24.99 -26.73
N GLU A 339 -26.05 24.94 -25.44
CA GLU A 339 -25.43 26.03 -24.72
C GLU A 339 -23.96 26.23 -25.15
N PRO A 340 -23.42 27.45 -24.98
CA PRO A 340 -21.99 27.69 -25.29
C PRO A 340 -21.05 26.80 -24.49
N SER A 341 -20.16 26.10 -25.18
CA SER A 341 -19.08 25.32 -24.59
C SER A 341 -17.74 26.05 -24.65
N PHE A 342 -16.76 25.51 -23.94
CA PHE A 342 -15.33 25.87 -24.09
C PHE A 342 -14.50 24.59 -24.16
N LEU A 343 -13.22 24.73 -24.52
CA LEU A 343 -12.33 23.56 -24.66
C LEU A 343 -11.80 23.12 -23.29
N LEU A 344 -11.59 21.82 -23.12
CA LEU A 344 -11.05 21.26 -21.90
C LEU A 344 -9.73 21.91 -21.50
N SER A 345 -8.87 22.23 -22.45
CA SER A 345 -7.62 22.97 -22.21
C SER A 345 -7.80 24.34 -21.52
N GLN A 346 -8.99 24.92 -21.59
CA GLN A 346 -9.33 26.21 -20.95
C GLN A 346 -9.91 26.06 -19.54
N LEU A 347 -10.17 24.82 -19.09
CA LEU A 347 -10.79 24.57 -17.79
C LEU A 347 -10.03 25.18 -16.61
N PRO A 348 -8.69 25.11 -16.53
CA PRO A 348 -7.96 25.74 -15.42
C PRO A 348 -8.21 27.24 -15.32
N ASP A 349 -8.26 27.94 -16.43
CA ASP A 349 -8.50 29.38 -16.46
C ASP A 349 -9.94 29.71 -16.03
N LYS A 350 -10.91 28.88 -16.46
CA LYS A 350 -12.30 29.02 -16.06
C LYS A 350 -12.51 28.84 -14.55
N LEU A 351 -11.85 27.88 -13.93
CA LEU A 351 -11.90 27.67 -12.47
C LEU A 351 -11.19 28.80 -11.72
N ARG A 352 -10.06 29.32 -12.22
CA ARG A 352 -9.40 30.50 -11.65
C ARG A 352 -10.25 31.77 -11.75
N GLU A 353 -11.02 31.94 -12.84
CA GLU A 353 -11.98 33.03 -12.98
C GLU A 353 -13.07 33.00 -11.89
N GLN A 354 -13.39 31.80 -11.35
CA GLN A 354 -14.28 31.62 -10.21
C GLN A 354 -13.58 31.84 -8.85
N GLY A 355 -12.30 32.19 -8.83
CA GLY A 355 -11.55 32.46 -7.62
C GLY A 355 -10.93 31.22 -6.96
N LEU A 356 -10.89 30.09 -7.66
CA LEU A 356 -10.36 28.84 -7.12
C LEU A 356 -8.83 28.75 -7.25
N GLU A 357 -8.20 28.21 -6.23
CA GLU A 357 -6.77 27.88 -6.23
C GLU A 357 -6.57 26.44 -6.66
N LEU A 358 -5.86 26.25 -7.79
CA LEU A 358 -5.58 24.93 -8.34
C LEU A 358 -4.24 24.40 -7.79
N SER A 359 -4.21 24.12 -6.48
CA SER A 359 -3.05 23.49 -5.84
C SER A 359 -3.07 21.98 -6.11
N THR A 360 -1.92 21.44 -6.52
CA THR A 360 -1.70 19.99 -6.64
C THR A 360 -1.16 19.38 -5.35
N ASP A 361 -1.11 20.14 -4.27
CA ASP A 361 -0.76 19.66 -2.94
C ASP A 361 -1.92 18.82 -2.37
N PRO A 362 -1.73 17.51 -2.17
CA PRO A 362 -2.77 16.65 -1.65
C PRO A 362 -3.13 16.94 -0.19
N GLU A 363 -2.21 17.49 0.62
CA GLU A 363 -2.46 17.79 2.04
C GLU A 363 -3.59 18.79 2.22
N ALA A 364 -3.61 19.87 1.42
CA ALA A 364 -4.67 20.87 1.47
C ALA A 364 -6.07 20.30 1.18
N TYR A 365 -6.12 19.22 0.35
CA TYR A 365 -7.37 18.51 0.10
C TYR A 365 -7.73 17.54 1.22
N LEU A 366 -6.73 16.85 1.81
CA LEU A 366 -6.96 15.95 2.95
C LEU A 366 -7.52 16.64 4.17
N GLU A 367 -7.17 17.91 4.40
CA GLU A 367 -7.73 18.73 5.49
C GLU A 367 -9.20 19.11 5.25
N SER A 368 -9.73 18.93 4.04
CA SER A 368 -11.13 19.22 3.75
C SER A 368 -12.08 18.18 4.34
N TYR A 369 -13.23 18.63 4.89
CA TYR A 369 -14.24 17.73 5.44
C TYR A 369 -15.11 17.11 4.35
N LEU A 370 -15.38 15.81 4.48
CA LEU A 370 -16.38 15.09 3.71
C LEU A 370 -17.55 14.69 4.61
N GLY A 371 -18.77 14.91 4.12
CA GLY A 371 -19.98 14.39 4.75
C GLY A 371 -20.14 12.90 4.47
N TYR A 372 -20.60 12.14 5.45
CA TYR A 372 -21.01 10.76 5.27
C TYR A 372 -22.40 10.51 5.82
N LYS A 373 -23.10 9.57 5.23
CA LYS A 373 -24.41 9.09 5.66
C LYS A 373 -24.51 7.59 5.48
N MET A 374 -24.96 6.91 6.50
CA MET A 374 -25.20 5.50 6.48
C MET A 374 -26.68 5.17 6.65
N GLU A 375 -27.12 4.10 6.01
CA GLU A 375 -28.39 3.47 6.32
C GLU A 375 -28.15 2.35 7.34
N PRO A 376 -28.82 2.38 8.51
CA PRO A 376 -28.62 1.33 9.51
C PRO A 376 -29.04 -0.02 8.92
N LYS A 377 -28.17 -1.02 9.03
CA LYS A 377 -28.58 -2.41 8.79
C LYS A 377 -29.63 -2.77 9.84
N GLN A 378 -30.78 -3.25 9.41
CA GLN A 378 -31.83 -3.76 10.29
C GLN A 378 -31.45 -5.17 10.80
N ASP A 379 -30.37 -5.24 11.57
CA ASP A 379 -29.96 -6.44 12.25
C ASP A 379 -30.15 -6.21 13.76
N PRO A 380 -31.16 -6.83 14.39
CA PRO A 380 -31.44 -6.65 15.81
C PRO A 380 -30.33 -7.17 16.72
N ASP A 381 -29.42 -8.03 16.20
CA ASP A 381 -28.31 -8.61 16.94
C ASP A 381 -26.96 -7.88 16.64
N ALA A 382 -26.98 -6.81 15.86
CA ALA A 382 -25.78 -6.01 15.55
C ALA A 382 -25.35 -5.22 16.79
N ASP A 383 -24.18 -5.54 17.31
CA ASP A 383 -23.53 -4.83 18.43
C ASP A 383 -22.71 -3.64 17.93
N TRP A 384 -23.37 -2.69 17.28
CA TRP A 384 -22.75 -1.47 16.81
C TRP A 384 -23.67 -0.26 16.96
N ARG A 385 -23.07 0.90 17.01
CA ARG A 385 -23.78 2.16 17.25
C ARG A 385 -24.67 2.51 16.08
N LEU A 386 -26.00 2.42 16.31
CA LEU A 386 -27.02 2.83 15.34
C LEU A 386 -27.26 4.34 15.32
N ASP A 387 -26.62 5.09 16.22
CA ASP A 387 -26.75 6.54 16.35
C ASP A 387 -25.71 7.33 15.52
N VAL A 388 -24.70 6.67 14.96
CA VAL A 388 -23.71 7.30 14.08
C VAL A 388 -24.12 7.07 12.63
N MET A 389 -25.14 7.79 12.19
CA MET A 389 -25.75 7.60 10.87
C MET A 389 -25.34 8.65 9.84
N ALA A 390 -24.93 9.81 10.29
CA ALA A 390 -24.48 10.90 9.43
C ALA A 390 -23.48 11.76 10.20
N GLY A 391 -22.49 12.27 9.48
CA GLY A 391 -21.50 13.15 10.05
C GLY A 391 -20.58 13.71 8.98
N SER A 392 -19.52 14.36 9.42
CA SER A 392 -18.46 14.85 8.55
C SER A 392 -17.09 14.54 9.16
N THR A 393 -16.13 14.25 8.30
CA THR A 393 -14.75 13.96 8.72
C THR A 393 -13.75 14.46 7.70
N CYS A 394 -12.58 14.89 8.15
CA CYS A 394 -11.40 15.06 7.30
C CYS A 394 -10.50 13.80 7.32
N CYS A 395 -10.80 12.80 8.15
CA CYS A 395 -10.05 11.55 8.25
C CYS A 395 -10.93 10.34 7.91
N VAL A 396 -11.15 10.11 6.64
CA VAL A 396 -12.03 9.05 6.12
C VAL A 396 -11.59 7.64 6.57
N PRO A 397 -10.28 7.27 6.57
CA PRO A 397 -9.84 5.95 7.02
C PRO A 397 -10.26 5.61 8.45
N LEU A 398 -10.28 6.60 9.34
CA LEU A 398 -10.69 6.41 10.74
C LEU A 398 -12.18 6.01 10.85
N ILE A 399 -13.05 6.65 10.08
CA ILE A 399 -14.48 6.33 10.05
C ILE A 399 -14.73 5.00 9.36
N ASN A 400 -14.07 4.74 8.24
CA ASN A 400 -14.19 3.47 7.52
C ASN A 400 -13.74 2.29 8.39
N GLY A 401 -12.60 2.41 9.06
CA GLY A 401 -12.11 1.39 10.00
C GLY A 401 -13.11 1.12 11.11
N TYR A 402 -13.65 2.16 11.74
CA TYR A 402 -14.68 2.01 12.78
C TYR A 402 -15.92 1.27 12.27
N LEU A 403 -16.42 1.62 11.08
CA LEU A 403 -17.66 1.07 10.52
C LEU A 403 -17.49 -0.37 10.01
N ASN A 404 -16.30 -0.74 9.57
CA ASN A 404 -15.97 -2.06 9.07
C ASN A 404 -15.38 -3.01 10.14
N ALA A 405 -15.24 -2.53 11.39
CA ALA A 405 -14.55 -3.23 12.47
C ALA A 405 -13.09 -3.61 12.10
N ASP A 406 -12.42 -2.74 11.34
CA ASP A 406 -11.04 -2.84 10.94
C ASP A 406 -10.18 -1.91 11.81
N ASN A 407 -9.15 -2.45 12.44
CA ASN A 407 -8.29 -1.71 13.36
C ASN A 407 -6.95 -1.29 12.75
N ASP A 408 -6.66 -1.62 11.51
CA ASP A 408 -5.33 -1.41 10.90
C ASP A 408 -4.89 0.05 10.99
N PHE A 409 -5.77 0.98 10.62
CA PHE A 409 -5.47 2.42 10.72
C PHE A 409 -5.30 2.90 12.17
N MET A 410 -6.06 2.35 13.12
CA MET A 410 -5.89 2.64 14.54
C MET A 410 -4.58 2.10 15.09
N ASP A 411 -4.16 0.94 14.64
CA ASP A 411 -2.90 0.32 15.04
C ASP A 411 -1.71 1.12 14.49
N ASP A 412 -1.80 1.65 13.28
CA ASP A 412 -0.83 2.59 12.72
C ASP A 412 -0.73 3.88 13.55
N LEU A 413 -1.86 4.50 13.91
CA LEU A 413 -1.88 5.66 14.79
C LEU A 413 -1.23 5.38 16.14
N HIS A 414 -1.52 4.22 16.76
CA HIS A 414 -0.92 3.83 18.02
C HIS A 414 0.58 3.64 17.90
N ALA A 415 1.07 3.08 16.79
CA ALA A 415 2.48 2.90 16.53
C ALA A 415 3.23 4.25 16.42
N ASP A 416 2.55 5.28 15.90
CA ASP A 416 3.06 6.63 15.80
C ASP A 416 2.83 7.47 17.09
N GLY A 417 2.28 6.84 18.14
CA GLY A 417 2.03 7.49 19.44
C GLY A 417 0.78 8.34 19.50
N ALA A 418 -0.11 8.24 18.49
CA ALA A 418 -1.39 8.91 18.45
C ALA A 418 -2.53 7.97 18.88
N VAL A 419 -3.61 8.53 19.43
CA VAL A 419 -4.80 7.78 19.83
C VAL A 419 -6.04 8.51 19.33
N ALA A 420 -6.90 7.83 18.59
CA ALA A 420 -8.20 8.36 18.25
C ALA A 420 -9.21 8.10 19.38
N GLY A 421 -10.06 9.08 19.64
CA GLY A 421 -11.07 9.00 20.69
C GLY A 421 -12.32 9.77 20.32
N PHE A 422 -13.39 9.56 21.10
CA PHE A 422 -14.67 10.23 20.91
C PHE A 422 -15.04 11.05 22.13
N PHE A 423 -15.61 12.21 21.88
CA PHE A 423 -16.33 13.00 22.88
C PHE A 423 -17.84 12.86 22.60
N CYS A 424 -18.56 12.28 23.54
CA CYS A 424 -20.03 12.23 23.47
C CYS A 424 -20.60 13.23 24.46
N TYR A 425 -21.52 14.06 24.00
CA TYR A 425 -22.26 14.99 24.87
C TYR A 425 -23.76 14.93 24.57
N PRO A 426 -24.62 15.09 25.60
CA PRO A 426 -26.07 15.02 25.43
C PRO A 426 -26.58 16.27 24.69
N LEU A 427 -27.40 16.04 23.68
CA LEU A 427 -28.02 17.13 22.88
C LEU A 427 -29.32 17.68 23.49
N ASP A 428 -29.81 17.13 24.60
CA ASP A 428 -31.12 17.47 25.18
C ASP A 428 -31.29 18.98 25.47
N THR A 429 -30.18 19.61 25.87
CA THR A 429 -30.16 21.07 26.15
C THR A 429 -29.96 21.93 24.89
N LEU A 430 -29.62 21.30 23.76
CA LEU A 430 -29.31 21.96 22.49
C LEU A 430 -30.44 21.80 21.45
N ARG A 431 -31.44 20.93 21.73
CA ARG A 431 -32.61 20.66 20.87
C ARG A 431 -33.73 21.67 21.07
N GLU A 432 -33.48 22.97 20.81
CA GLU A 432 -34.49 23.98 20.69
C GLU A 432 -34.69 24.42 19.22
N GLU A 433 -35.57 25.37 18.92
CA GLU A 433 -35.94 25.75 17.54
C GLU A 433 -34.79 26.17 16.62
N GLU A 434 -33.57 26.41 17.15
CA GLU A 434 -32.35 26.71 16.41
C GLU A 434 -31.28 25.61 16.57
N GLY A 435 -31.68 24.35 16.73
CA GLY A 435 -30.87 23.24 17.24
C GLY A 435 -29.56 23.00 16.53
N SER A 436 -29.53 23.02 15.18
CA SER A 436 -28.30 22.70 14.43
C SER A 436 -27.22 23.77 14.63
N GLN A 437 -27.59 25.06 14.61
CA GLN A 437 -26.60 26.12 14.79
C GLN A 437 -26.00 26.10 16.20
N LYS A 438 -26.80 25.87 17.24
CA LYS A 438 -26.29 25.73 18.62
C LYS A 438 -25.34 24.52 18.78
N ILE A 439 -25.59 23.44 18.07
CA ILE A 439 -24.70 22.28 18.07
C ILE A 439 -23.36 22.64 17.43
N PHE A 440 -23.37 23.34 16.30
CA PHE A 440 -22.14 23.80 15.65
C PHE A 440 -21.40 24.82 16.52
N ASP A 441 -22.10 25.81 17.07
CA ASP A 441 -21.50 26.81 17.98
C ASP A 441 -20.87 26.15 19.23
N PHE A 442 -21.49 25.07 19.73
CA PHE A 442 -20.96 24.33 20.87
C PHE A 442 -19.71 23.53 20.45
N ARG A 443 -19.74 22.88 19.27
CA ARG A 443 -18.61 22.14 18.73
C ARG A 443 -17.42 23.09 18.51
N ASP A 444 -17.63 24.23 17.91
CA ASP A 444 -16.59 25.22 17.65
C ASP A 444 -15.95 25.73 18.96
N LYS A 445 -16.75 25.97 19.99
CA LYS A 445 -16.23 26.31 21.31
C LYS A 445 -15.48 25.19 21.98
N LEU A 446 -15.94 23.95 21.81
CA LEU A 446 -15.25 22.78 22.34
C LEU A 446 -13.89 22.63 21.66
N GLU A 447 -13.84 22.78 20.32
CA GLU A 447 -12.61 22.78 19.56
C GLU A 447 -11.66 23.89 20.02
N GLU A 448 -12.13 25.13 20.15
CA GLU A 448 -11.32 26.24 20.65
C GLU A 448 -10.73 25.99 22.05
N VAL A 449 -11.50 25.35 22.94
CA VAL A 449 -11.01 24.99 24.29
C VAL A 449 -10.00 23.86 24.25
N LEU A 450 -10.24 22.82 23.42
CA LEU A 450 -9.39 21.63 23.34
C LEU A 450 -8.08 21.89 22.58
N THR A 451 -8.12 22.77 21.56
CA THR A 451 -6.96 23.12 20.72
C THR A 451 -6.33 24.46 21.10
N GLY A 452 -6.95 25.22 22.01
CA GLY A 452 -6.47 26.53 22.45
C GLY A 452 -5.12 26.48 23.17
N GLY A 453 -4.24 27.43 22.86
CA GLY A 453 -2.88 27.46 23.39
C GLY A 453 -2.02 26.34 22.84
N ASP A 454 -1.30 25.61 23.72
CA ASP A 454 -0.43 24.48 23.33
C ASP A 454 -1.24 23.20 23.00
N GLY A 455 -2.57 23.25 23.08
CA GLY A 455 -3.45 22.09 22.91
C GLY A 455 -3.49 21.55 21.47
N SER A 456 -3.29 22.39 20.45
CA SER A 456 -3.28 21.98 19.04
C SER A 456 -2.12 21.04 18.67
N GLU A 457 -1.02 21.07 19.45
CA GLU A 457 0.10 20.14 19.28
C GLU A 457 -0.22 18.73 19.85
N VAL A 458 -1.27 18.62 20.65
CA VAL A 458 -1.62 17.39 21.37
C VAL A 458 -2.93 16.78 20.86
N LEU A 459 -3.84 17.59 20.33
CA LEU A 459 -5.19 17.17 19.94
C LEU A 459 -5.60 17.80 18.62
N THR A 460 -6.09 16.98 17.71
CA THR A 460 -6.66 17.39 16.42
C THR A 460 -8.09 16.87 16.31
N LEU A 461 -9.04 17.75 16.00
CA LEU A 461 -10.42 17.34 15.74
C LEU A 461 -10.55 16.89 14.28
N THR A 462 -10.95 15.63 14.06
CA THR A 462 -11.02 15.02 12.72
C THR A 462 -12.43 14.84 12.21
N GLY A 463 -13.44 15.06 13.01
CA GLY A 463 -14.83 14.92 12.56
C GLY A 463 -15.86 15.05 13.65
N GLY A 464 -17.13 14.91 13.24
CA GLY A 464 -18.30 14.91 14.13
C GLY A 464 -19.47 14.19 13.48
N ALA A 465 -20.31 13.56 14.30
CA ALA A 465 -21.50 12.80 13.91
C ALA A 465 -22.70 13.17 14.77
#